data_15d85505fc007b27033f978026f90fb2
#
_entry.id   15d85505fc007b27033f978026f90fb2
#
_cell.length_a   1.000
_cell.length_b   1.000
_cell.length_c   1.000
_cell.angle_alpha   90.00
_cell.angle_beta   90.00
_cell.angle_gamma   90.00
#
_symmetry.space_group_name_H-M   'P 1'
#
loop_
_entity.id
_entity.type
_entity.pdbx_description
1 polymer ?
#
loop_
_entity_poly.entity_id
_entity_poly.type
_entity_poly.pdbx_seq_one_letter_code
_entity_poly.pdbx_strand_id
1 'polypeptide(L)'
;MADRAALEEAVRLQGERVRGLKLQKAGAELIEEEVSKLLKLKAELGSDEGKQKFVLKTPKGTRDYSPRQMAVREKVFDVIISCFKRHGAEVIDTPVFELKETLTGKYGEDSKLIYDLKDQGGELLALRYDLTVPFARYLAMNKLTNIKRYHIAKVYRRDNPAMTRGRYREFYQCDFDIAGQFDPMIPDAECLKIICEILSALQLGDFLIKVNDRRILDGMFNVCGVPDSKFRTICSSVDKLDKMSWEDVKNEMVEEKGLASEVADLIGAYVKQHGGVSLVEQLLQDPKLSQNKLALEGLGDLKLLFEYLTLFGITEKITFDLSLARGLDYYTGVIYEAVLLQTPTRQGEEPLGVGSVAAGGRYDGLVGMFDPKGRKVPCVGLSIGVERIFSIVEQRMEASEEKVRTTETQVLVAAAQKKLLEERLKLVAELWDRGIKVDIRKENLVEEIRRRTSQYPPHLLN
;
A
#
# COMPACT_ATOMS: atom_id res chain seq x y z
N MET A 1 2.97 2.26 -53.72
CA MET A 1 2.53 3.61 -53.25
C MET A 1 1.01 3.79 -53.27
N ALA A 2 0.30 3.25 -54.30
CA ALA A 2 -1.18 3.32 -54.34
C ALA A 2 -1.87 2.52 -53.21
N ASP A 3 -1.35 1.34 -52.87
CA ASP A 3 -1.91 0.50 -51.79
C ASP A 3 -1.84 1.11 -50.39
N ARG A 4 -0.80 1.88 -50.08
CA ARG A 4 -0.62 2.49 -48.78
C ARG A 4 -1.59 3.63 -48.54
N ALA A 5 -1.81 4.49 -49.54
CA ALA A 5 -2.77 5.59 -49.44
C ALA A 5 -4.20 5.06 -49.27
N ALA A 6 -4.53 3.95 -49.97
CA ALA A 6 -5.82 3.29 -49.80
C ALA A 6 -6.00 2.69 -48.41
N LEU A 7 -4.93 2.12 -47.82
CA LEU A 7 -4.95 1.56 -46.46
C LEU A 7 -5.03 2.63 -45.38
N GLU A 8 -4.33 3.77 -45.56
CA GLU A 8 -4.43 4.95 -44.67
C GLU A 8 -5.85 5.52 -44.67
N GLU A 9 -6.49 5.62 -45.81
CA GLU A 9 -7.87 6.07 -45.91
C GLU A 9 -8.85 5.06 -45.29
N ALA A 10 -8.64 3.76 -45.46
CA ALA A 10 -9.43 2.72 -44.81
C ALA A 10 -9.34 2.80 -43.29
N VAL A 11 -8.14 3.03 -42.72
CA VAL A 11 -7.94 3.24 -41.28
C VAL A 11 -8.66 4.49 -40.81
N ARG A 12 -8.63 5.58 -41.56
CA ARG A 12 -9.33 6.82 -41.23
C ARG A 12 -10.85 6.62 -41.17
N LEU A 13 -11.42 6.04 -42.21
CA LEU A 13 -12.86 5.77 -42.32
C LEU A 13 -13.35 4.80 -41.20
N GLN A 14 -12.62 3.75 -40.96
CA GLN A 14 -12.94 2.81 -39.90
C GLN A 14 -12.85 3.46 -38.51
N GLY A 15 -11.88 4.37 -38.29
CA GLY A 15 -11.75 5.16 -37.07
C GLY A 15 -12.93 6.11 -36.84
N GLU A 16 -13.44 6.73 -37.89
CA GLU A 16 -14.64 7.57 -37.84
C GLU A 16 -15.88 6.74 -37.53
N ARG A 17 -16.03 5.56 -38.13
CA ARG A 17 -17.13 4.64 -37.86
C ARG A 17 -17.16 4.21 -36.39
N VAL A 18 -16.02 3.84 -35.79
CA VAL A 18 -15.91 3.49 -34.36
C VAL A 18 -16.29 4.68 -33.47
N ARG A 19 -15.87 5.91 -33.83
CA ARG A 19 -16.26 7.12 -33.08
C ARG A 19 -17.78 7.38 -33.17
N GLY A 20 -18.36 7.23 -34.35
CA GLY A 20 -19.79 7.38 -34.55
C GLY A 20 -20.62 6.43 -33.71
N LEU A 21 -20.24 5.15 -33.68
CA LEU A 21 -20.92 4.12 -32.88
C LEU A 21 -20.81 4.39 -31.36
N LYS A 22 -19.67 4.88 -30.90
CA LYS A 22 -19.50 5.29 -29.49
C LYS A 22 -20.35 6.49 -29.13
N LEU A 23 -20.46 7.47 -30.00
CA LEU A 23 -21.31 8.66 -29.78
C LEU A 23 -22.81 8.29 -29.78
N GLN A 24 -23.22 7.33 -30.60
CA GLN A 24 -24.57 6.82 -30.67
C GLN A 24 -24.93 5.82 -29.57
N LYS A 25 -23.97 5.51 -28.66
CA LYS A 25 -24.10 4.50 -27.59
C LYS A 25 -24.58 3.14 -28.12
N ALA A 26 -24.08 2.71 -29.29
CA ALA A 26 -24.38 1.41 -29.88
C ALA A 26 -23.98 0.25 -28.95
N GLY A 27 -24.51 -0.95 -29.16
CA GLY A 27 -24.23 -2.11 -28.33
C GLY A 27 -22.73 -2.46 -28.25
N ALA A 28 -22.31 -2.92 -27.10
CA ALA A 28 -20.89 -3.18 -26.79
C ALA A 28 -20.25 -4.17 -27.79
N GLU A 29 -20.93 -5.23 -28.15
CA GLU A 29 -20.45 -6.23 -29.11
C GLU A 29 -20.15 -5.64 -30.48
N LEU A 30 -21.02 -4.75 -30.98
CA LEU A 30 -20.81 -4.10 -32.27
C LEU A 30 -19.62 -3.14 -32.23
N ILE A 31 -19.43 -2.44 -31.13
CA ILE A 31 -18.27 -1.56 -30.93
C ILE A 31 -16.97 -2.39 -30.87
N GLU A 32 -16.95 -3.53 -30.19
CA GLU A 32 -15.80 -4.40 -30.10
C GLU A 32 -15.42 -5.01 -31.45
N GLU A 33 -16.40 -5.44 -32.25
CA GLU A 33 -16.17 -5.96 -33.60
C GLU A 33 -15.53 -4.89 -34.50
N GLU A 34 -16.07 -3.67 -34.52
CA GLU A 34 -15.54 -2.59 -35.37
C GLU A 34 -14.17 -2.06 -34.87
N VAL A 35 -13.90 -2.11 -33.55
CA VAL A 35 -12.57 -1.85 -32.98
C VAL A 35 -11.58 -2.93 -33.41
N SER A 36 -11.98 -4.21 -33.44
CA SER A 36 -11.12 -5.31 -33.91
C SER A 36 -10.74 -5.13 -35.38
N LYS A 37 -11.69 -4.72 -36.25
CA LYS A 37 -11.41 -4.40 -37.66
C LYS A 37 -10.43 -3.23 -37.80
N LEU A 38 -10.59 -2.17 -37.00
CA LEU A 38 -9.66 -1.03 -36.98
C LEU A 38 -8.24 -1.44 -36.56
N LEU A 39 -8.13 -2.33 -35.58
CA LEU A 39 -6.83 -2.83 -35.12
C LEU A 39 -6.12 -3.69 -36.19
N LYS A 40 -6.87 -4.51 -36.94
CA LYS A 40 -6.32 -5.29 -38.06
C LYS A 40 -5.81 -4.37 -39.16
N LEU A 41 -6.59 -3.39 -39.62
CA LEU A 41 -6.17 -2.42 -40.63
C LEU A 41 -4.93 -1.62 -40.21
N LYS A 42 -4.86 -1.24 -38.94
CA LYS A 42 -3.66 -0.58 -38.39
C LYS A 42 -2.43 -1.50 -38.33
N ALA A 43 -2.64 -2.78 -38.07
CA ALA A 43 -1.54 -3.77 -38.10
C ALA A 43 -1.02 -3.99 -39.53
N GLU A 44 -1.91 -4.04 -40.53
CA GLU A 44 -1.54 -4.13 -41.93
C GLU A 44 -0.79 -2.87 -42.41
N LEU A 45 -1.24 -1.70 -42.00
CA LEU A 45 -0.56 -0.42 -42.31
C LEU A 45 0.84 -0.33 -41.64
N GLY A 46 1.01 -0.96 -40.45
CA GLY A 46 2.27 -0.99 -39.71
C GLY A 46 3.27 -2.07 -40.16
N SER A 47 2.88 -2.98 -41.06
CA SER A 47 3.72 -4.07 -41.58
C SER A 47 4.68 -3.67 -42.70
N ASP A 48 4.66 -2.42 -43.15
CA ASP A 48 5.59 -1.91 -44.17
C ASP A 48 6.85 -1.31 -43.48
N GLU A 49 8.02 -1.76 -43.88
CA GLU A 49 9.34 -1.52 -43.35
C GLU A 49 9.66 -0.04 -43.08
N GLY A 50 9.45 0.42 -41.88
CA GLY A 50 9.86 1.77 -41.50
C GLY A 50 9.72 2.03 -40.01
N LYS A 51 10.81 1.76 -39.22
CA LYS A 51 11.01 2.18 -37.83
C LYS A 51 9.76 2.08 -36.99
N GLN A 52 9.56 0.95 -36.36
CA GLN A 52 8.58 0.78 -35.27
C GLN A 52 8.77 1.97 -34.30
N LYS A 53 7.85 2.94 -34.35
CA LYS A 53 7.85 4.01 -33.38
C LYS A 53 7.50 3.42 -32.03
N PHE A 54 8.53 3.14 -31.21
CA PHE A 54 8.31 2.75 -29.82
C PHE A 54 7.46 3.80 -29.13
N VAL A 55 6.38 3.38 -28.52
CA VAL A 55 5.61 4.26 -27.64
C VAL A 55 6.35 4.36 -26.32
N LEU A 56 7.05 5.48 -26.11
CA LEU A 56 7.81 5.73 -24.89
C LEU A 56 6.85 6.06 -23.75
N LYS A 57 6.37 5.06 -23.06
CA LYS A 57 5.52 5.17 -21.88
C LYS A 57 5.75 4.02 -20.91
N THR A 58 5.55 4.27 -19.62
CA THR A 58 5.48 3.22 -18.61
C THR A 58 4.14 2.48 -18.69
N PRO A 59 4.04 1.22 -18.24
CA PRO A 59 2.78 0.51 -18.11
C PRO A 59 1.76 1.28 -17.25
N LYS A 60 0.47 1.10 -17.53
CA LYS A 60 -0.61 1.76 -16.78
C LYS A 60 -0.53 1.42 -15.28
N GLY A 61 -0.52 2.44 -14.42
CA GLY A 61 -0.43 2.27 -12.96
C GLY A 61 0.99 2.05 -12.42
N THR A 62 2.00 2.29 -13.26
CA THR A 62 3.42 2.33 -12.87
C THR A 62 4.01 3.69 -13.23
N ARG A 63 5.15 4.05 -12.65
CA ARG A 63 5.87 5.27 -13.01
C ARG A 63 7.37 5.13 -12.76
N ASP A 64 8.15 5.99 -13.45
CA ASP A 64 9.55 6.25 -13.11
C ASP A 64 9.63 7.28 -11.97
N TYR A 65 10.73 7.27 -11.25
CA TYR A 65 11.02 8.24 -10.20
C TYR A 65 12.30 9.01 -10.55
N SER A 66 12.22 10.33 -10.51
CA SER A 66 13.38 11.22 -10.71
C SER A 66 14.36 11.10 -9.52
N PRO A 67 15.63 11.52 -9.69
CA PRO A 67 16.59 11.55 -8.59
C PRO A 67 16.10 12.36 -7.38
N ARG A 68 15.39 13.47 -7.61
CA ARG A 68 14.78 14.29 -6.54
C ARG A 68 13.74 13.48 -5.75
N GLN A 69 12.85 12.78 -6.44
CA GLN A 69 11.84 11.94 -5.82
C GLN A 69 12.49 10.78 -5.05
N MET A 70 13.51 10.16 -5.61
CA MET A 70 14.24 9.08 -4.93
C MET A 70 14.93 9.55 -3.65
N ALA A 71 15.56 10.72 -3.65
CA ALA A 71 16.16 11.28 -2.43
C ALA A 71 15.15 11.50 -1.29
N VAL A 72 13.91 11.89 -1.64
CA VAL A 72 12.81 12.00 -0.66
C VAL A 72 12.39 10.61 -0.16
N ARG A 73 12.27 9.65 -1.09
CA ARG A 73 11.85 8.27 -0.75
C ARG A 73 12.87 7.60 0.16
N GLU A 74 14.16 7.74 -0.09
CA GLU A 74 15.26 7.21 0.74
C GLU A 74 15.15 7.73 2.17
N LYS A 75 14.96 9.03 2.38
CA LYS A 75 14.75 9.61 3.72
C LYS A 75 13.56 8.99 4.47
N VAL A 76 12.46 8.75 3.78
CA VAL A 76 11.28 8.10 4.39
C VAL A 76 11.58 6.64 4.73
N PHE A 77 12.24 5.91 3.82
CA PHE A 77 12.64 4.53 4.09
C PHE A 77 13.63 4.45 5.27
N ASP A 78 14.58 5.36 5.39
CA ASP A 78 15.53 5.41 6.50
C ASP A 78 14.84 5.55 7.85
N VAL A 79 13.83 6.40 7.94
CA VAL A 79 13.01 6.55 9.16
C VAL A 79 12.29 5.23 9.49
N ILE A 80 11.67 4.60 8.51
CA ILE A 80 10.92 3.35 8.69
C ILE A 80 11.88 2.21 9.09
N ILE A 81 12.98 2.05 8.36
CA ILE A 81 13.97 0.98 8.61
C ILE A 81 14.62 1.16 9.99
N SER A 82 14.96 2.40 10.36
CA SER A 82 15.54 2.70 11.68
C SER A 82 14.58 2.34 12.81
N CYS A 83 13.28 2.60 12.62
CA CYS A 83 12.26 2.22 13.59
C CYS A 83 12.13 0.69 13.69
N PHE A 84 12.03 -0.02 12.57
CA PHE A 84 11.92 -1.48 12.55
C PHE A 84 13.13 -2.16 13.21
N LYS A 85 14.34 -1.67 12.93
CA LYS A 85 15.58 -2.18 13.57
C LYS A 85 15.63 -1.90 15.06
N ARG A 86 15.13 -0.73 15.53
CA ARG A 86 15.04 -0.39 16.95
C ARG A 86 14.12 -1.37 17.69
N HIS A 87 13.09 -1.89 17.03
CA HIS A 87 12.20 -2.91 17.57
C HIS A 87 12.72 -4.36 17.38
N GLY A 88 13.97 -4.52 16.99
CA GLY A 88 14.64 -5.82 16.93
C GLY A 88 14.26 -6.69 15.75
N ALA A 89 13.72 -6.12 14.66
CA ALA A 89 13.37 -6.88 13.48
C ALA A 89 14.58 -7.21 12.60
N GLU A 90 14.59 -8.43 12.08
CA GLU A 90 15.52 -8.92 11.07
C GLU A 90 14.94 -8.70 9.66
N VAL A 91 15.80 -8.37 8.70
CA VAL A 91 15.36 -8.21 7.31
C VAL A 91 15.26 -9.58 6.63
N ILE A 92 14.17 -9.79 5.88
CA ILE A 92 14.03 -10.93 4.97
C ILE A 92 13.67 -10.43 3.58
N ASP A 93 13.82 -11.31 2.59
CA ASP A 93 13.29 -11.12 1.24
C ASP A 93 12.60 -12.40 0.76
N THR A 94 11.59 -12.25 -0.10
CA THR A 94 10.86 -13.34 -0.73
C THR A 94 10.73 -13.08 -2.23
N PRO A 95 10.53 -14.10 -3.08
CA PRO A 95 10.38 -13.91 -4.51
C PRO A 95 9.27 -12.92 -4.88
N VAL A 96 9.47 -12.18 -5.96
CA VAL A 96 8.45 -11.26 -6.53
C VAL A 96 7.22 -12.01 -7.02
N PHE A 97 7.42 -13.22 -7.55
CA PHE A 97 6.35 -14.13 -7.94
C PHE A 97 6.32 -15.35 -7.04
N GLU A 98 5.12 -15.85 -6.82
CA GLU A 98 4.81 -17.03 -6.03
C GLU A 98 4.11 -18.06 -6.91
N LEU A 99 4.07 -19.32 -6.46
CA LEU A 99 3.15 -20.29 -7.03
C LEU A 99 1.72 -19.77 -6.90
N LYS A 100 0.93 -19.85 -7.94
CA LYS A 100 -0.45 -19.33 -7.94
C LYS A 100 -1.29 -19.91 -6.80
N GLU A 101 -1.11 -21.19 -6.48
CA GLU A 101 -1.79 -21.88 -5.36
C GLU A 101 -1.45 -21.29 -4.00
N THR A 102 -0.24 -20.73 -3.81
CA THR A 102 0.15 -20.04 -2.57
C THR A 102 -0.73 -18.83 -2.30
N LEU A 103 -1.13 -18.11 -3.34
CA LEU A 103 -1.94 -16.89 -3.24
C LEU A 103 -3.44 -17.16 -3.32
N THR A 104 -3.85 -18.23 -4.00
CA THR A 104 -5.28 -18.54 -4.22
C THR A 104 -6.00 -18.81 -2.91
N GLY A 105 -7.19 -18.22 -2.75
CA GLY A 105 -8.05 -18.43 -1.59
C GLY A 105 -7.60 -17.77 -0.29
N LYS A 106 -6.60 -16.86 -0.35
CA LYS A 106 -6.08 -16.15 0.84
C LYS A 106 -6.63 -14.72 0.97
N TYR A 107 -7.17 -14.15 -0.10
CA TYR A 107 -7.54 -12.74 -0.19
C TYR A 107 -9.04 -12.49 -0.40
N GLY A 108 -9.87 -13.50 -0.27
CA GLY A 108 -11.32 -13.36 -0.47
C GLY A 108 -11.65 -12.78 -1.85
N GLU A 109 -12.46 -11.73 -1.90
CA GLU A 109 -12.85 -11.05 -3.14
C GLU A 109 -11.68 -10.38 -3.87
N ASP A 110 -10.64 -9.99 -3.15
CA ASP A 110 -9.44 -9.35 -3.73
C ASP A 110 -8.60 -10.31 -4.58
N SER A 111 -8.85 -11.62 -4.51
CA SER A 111 -8.18 -12.62 -5.36
C SER A 111 -8.28 -12.30 -6.86
N LYS A 112 -9.33 -11.62 -7.29
CA LYS A 112 -9.49 -11.12 -8.68
C LYS A 112 -8.48 -10.05 -9.10
N LEU A 113 -7.82 -9.43 -8.12
CA LEU A 113 -6.83 -8.37 -8.35
C LEU A 113 -5.40 -8.90 -8.46
N ILE A 114 -5.18 -10.21 -8.34
CA ILE A 114 -3.88 -10.84 -8.50
C ILE A 114 -3.50 -10.85 -9.99
N TYR A 115 -2.24 -10.53 -10.28
CA TYR A 115 -1.66 -10.70 -11.62
C TYR A 115 -1.19 -12.14 -11.81
N ASP A 116 -1.86 -12.87 -12.68
CA ASP A 116 -1.38 -14.16 -13.16
C ASP A 116 -0.29 -13.96 -14.21
N LEU A 117 0.77 -14.75 -14.14
CA LEU A 117 1.81 -14.79 -15.15
C LEU A 117 1.48 -15.87 -16.19
N LYS A 118 1.80 -15.59 -17.46
CA LYS A 118 1.66 -16.58 -18.51
C LYS A 118 2.68 -17.69 -18.25
N ASP A 119 2.21 -18.93 -18.18
CA ASP A 119 3.06 -20.10 -18.02
C ASP A 119 4.08 -20.21 -19.18
N GLN A 120 5.35 -20.35 -18.82
CA GLN A 120 6.45 -20.58 -19.75
C GLN A 120 7.38 -21.73 -19.30
N GLY A 121 7.10 -22.38 -18.19
CA GLY A 121 7.98 -23.39 -17.58
C GLY A 121 7.26 -24.52 -16.88
N GLY A 122 5.94 -24.66 -17.02
CA GLY A 122 5.14 -25.73 -16.39
C GLY A 122 4.67 -25.43 -14.97
N GLU A 123 5.03 -24.30 -14.40
CA GLU A 123 4.52 -23.81 -13.10
C GLU A 123 3.54 -22.65 -13.31
N LEU A 124 2.40 -22.71 -12.63
CA LEU A 124 1.46 -21.59 -12.60
C LEU A 124 1.91 -20.56 -11.58
N LEU A 125 2.32 -19.41 -12.04
CA LEU A 125 2.87 -18.33 -11.24
C LEU A 125 1.94 -17.13 -11.18
N ALA A 126 2.07 -16.33 -10.12
CA ALA A 126 1.39 -15.05 -9.98
C ALA A 126 2.31 -14.04 -9.27
N LEU A 127 2.12 -12.74 -9.53
CA LEU A 127 2.84 -11.71 -8.79
C LEU A 127 2.27 -11.58 -7.38
N ARG A 128 3.14 -11.39 -6.38
CA ARG A 128 2.74 -11.21 -4.99
C ARG A 128 1.80 -10.00 -4.84
N TYR A 129 0.70 -10.22 -4.15
CA TYR A 129 -0.33 -9.20 -3.87
C TYR A 129 0.02 -8.35 -2.65
N ASP A 130 0.64 -8.97 -1.65
CA ASP A 130 1.17 -8.39 -0.41
C ASP A 130 2.47 -9.09 0.00
N LEU A 131 3.00 -8.75 1.18
CA LEU A 131 4.17 -9.38 1.76
C LEU A 131 3.82 -10.30 2.95
N THR A 132 2.55 -10.37 3.35
CA THR A 132 2.08 -11.18 4.49
C THR A 132 1.91 -12.65 4.13
N VAL A 133 1.23 -12.96 3.02
CA VAL A 133 1.04 -14.35 2.57
C VAL A 133 2.37 -15.01 2.21
N PRO A 134 3.29 -14.36 1.46
CA PRO A 134 4.64 -14.88 1.26
C PRO A 134 5.41 -15.11 2.55
N PHE A 135 5.25 -14.26 3.57
CA PHE A 135 5.88 -14.46 4.88
C PHE A 135 5.34 -15.69 5.59
N ALA A 136 4.03 -15.91 5.59
CA ALA A 136 3.44 -17.10 6.20
C ALA A 136 3.93 -18.40 5.52
N ARG A 137 4.02 -18.40 4.17
CA ARG A 137 4.65 -19.50 3.42
C ARG A 137 6.13 -19.68 3.81
N TYR A 138 6.88 -18.58 3.96
CA TYR A 138 8.29 -18.58 4.38
C TYR A 138 8.47 -19.23 5.76
N LEU A 139 7.64 -18.85 6.74
CA LEU A 139 7.64 -19.44 8.09
C LEU A 139 7.40 -20.95 8.04
N ALA A 140 6.35 -21.38 7.33
CA ALA A 140 5.98 -22.78 7.21
C ALA A 140 7.09 -23.60 6.54
N MET A 141 7.63 -23.12 5.42
CA MET A 141 8.68 -23.79 4.65
C MET A 141 9.99 -23.94 5.43
N ASN A 142 10.38 -22.93 6.21
CA ASN A 142 11.61 -22.95 7.01
C ASN A 142 11.39 -23.46 8.43
N LYS A 143 10.15 -23.85 8.78
CA LYS A 143 9.78 -24.37 10.12
C LYS A 143 10.09 -23.38 11.26
N LEU A 144 10.01 -22.09 10.97
CA LEU A 144 10.24 -21.03 11.94
C LEU A 144 9.00 -20.83 12.81
N THR A 145 9.21 -20.72 14.11
CA THR A 145 8.13 -20.52 15.09
C THR A 145 8.25 -19.22 15.86
N ASN A 146 9.38 -18.53 15.73
CA ASN A 146 9.63 -17.26 16.40
C ASN A 146 10.57 -16.40 15.54
N ILE A 147 10.10 -15.20 15.17
CA ILE A 147 10.89 -14.18 14.46
C ILE A 147 10.16 -12.84 14.53
N LYS A 148 10.91 -11.76 14.69
CA LYS A 148 10.49 -10.40 14.30
C LYS A 148 11.16 -10.08 12.97
N ARG A 149 10.37 -9.81 11.95
CA ARG A 149 10.91 -9.51 10.61
C ARG A 149 10.43 -8.15 10.11
N TYR A 150 11.21 -7.54 9.22
CA TYR A 150 10.68 -6.54 8.31
C TYR A 150 11.03 -6.87 6.86
N HIS A 151 10.19 -6.40 5.95
CA HIS A 151 10.36 -6.57 4.51
C HIS A 151 9.83 -5.34 3.79
N ILE A 152 10.68 -4.69 3.00
CA ILE A 152 10.32 -3.53 2.19
C ILE A 152 10.50 -3.91 0.74
N ALA A 153 9.39 -4.04 0.02
CA ALA A 153 9.42 -4.51 -1.36
C ALA A 153 8.18 -4.09 -2.14
N LYS A 154 8.28 -4.20 -3.46
CA LYS A 154 7.17 -3.94 -4.37
C LYS A 154 6.15 -5.08 -4.35
N VAL A 155 4.88 -4.71 -4.39
CA VAL A 155 3.73 -5.59 -4.55
C VAL A 155 2.89 -5.14 -5.75
N TYR A 156 1.99 -6.02 -6.23
CA TYR A 156 1.36 -5.85 -7.53
C TYR A 156 -0.14 -6.11 -7.42
N ARG A 157 -0.96 -5.11 -7.80
CA ARG A 157 -2.42 -5.23 -7.77
C ARG A 157 -3.03 -4.76 -9.08
N ARG A 158 -3.87 -5.59 -9.68
CA ARG A 158 -4.54 -5.31 -10.96
C ARG A 158 -5.75 -4.37 -10.81
N ASP A 159 -5.72 -3.51 -9.83
CA ASP A 159 -6.77 -2.53 -9.54
C ASP A 159 -6.78 -1.36 -10.55
N ASN A 160 -7.86 -0.58 -10.55
CA ASN A 160 -7.91 0.66 -11.32
C ASN A 160 -7.01 1.71 -10.65
N PRO A 161 -5.96 2.17 -11.35
CA PRO A 161 -5.03 3.12 -10.76
C PRO A 161 -5.65 4.51 -10.63
N ALA A 162 -5.38 5.17 -9.51
CA ALA A 162 -5.65 6.58 -9.26
C ALA A 162 -4.37 7.23 -8.72
N MET A 163 -3.42 7.50 -9.63
CA MET A 163 -2.04 7.89 -9.28
C MET A 163 -1.99 9.20 -8.48
N THR A 164 -2.89 10.14 -8.75
CA THR A 164 -3.05 11.39 -7.97
C THR A 164 -3.47 11.15 -6.51
N ARG A 165 -4.03 9.97 -6.21
CA ARG A 165 -4.43 9.55 -4.86
C ARG A 165 -3.51 8.47 -4.28
N GLY A 166 -2.30 8.29 -4.84
CA GLY A 166 -1.34 7.28 -4.39
C GLY A 166 -1.75 5.82 -4.64
N ARG A 167 -2.67 5.57 -5.60
CA ARG A 167 -3.11 4.22 -5.95
C ARG A 167 -2.44 3.77 -7.25
N TYR A 168 -1.48 2.85 -7.12
CA TYR A 168 -0.68 2.29 -8.20
C TYR A 168 -0.98 0.79 -8.39
N ARG A 169 -0.53 0.23 -9.51
CA ARG A 169 -0.51 -1.21 -9.77
C ARG A 169 0.78 -1.88 -9.31
N GLU A 170 1.86 -1.15 -9.27
CA GLU A 170 3.14 -1.52 -8.67
C GLU A 170 3.48 -0.47 -7.61
N PHE A 171 3.67 -0.88 -6.36
CA PHE A 171 3.95 0.02 -5.25
C PHE A 171 4.69 -0.69 -4.13
N TYR A 172 5.37 0.07 -3.27
CA TYR A 172 6.06 -0.48 -2.11
C TYR A 172 5.12 -0.68 -0.92
N GLN A 173 5.33 -1.79 -0.23
CA GLN A 173 4.88 -2.01 1.14
C GLN A 173 6.09 -2.08 2.07
N CYS A 174 5.97 -1.52 3.26
CA CYS A 174 6.94 -1.65 4.34
C CYS A 174 6.28 -2.42 5.46
N ASP A 175 6.55 -3.71 5.53
CA ASP A 175 5.92 -4.62 6.46
C ASP A 175 6.84 -4.95 7.63
N PHE A 176 6.26 -4.98 8.82
CA PHE A 176 6.87 -5.46 10.05
C PHE A 176 5.94 -6.50 10.67
N ASP A 177 6.45 -7.66 11.04
CA ASP A 177 5.67 -8.73 11.63
C ASP A 177 6.39 -9.40 12.78
N ILE A 178 5.61 -9.83 13.77
CA ILE A 178 6.04 -10.61 14.91
C ILE A 178 5.35 -11.97 14.83
N ALA A 179 6.14 -13.02 14.72
CA ALA A 179 5.66 -14.40 14.76
C ALA A 179 6.18 -15.09 16.01
N GLY A 180 5.34 -15.83 16.71
CA GLY A 180 5.72 -16.63 17.89
C GLY A 180 4.73 -16.55 19.03
N GLN A 181 5.04 -17.29 20.10
CA GLN A 181 4.26 -17.28 21.33
C GLN A 181 4.76 -16.16 22.24
N PHE A 182 3.86 -15.29 22.61
CA PHE A 182 4.08 -14.16 23.53
C PHE A 182 2.92 -14.08 24.52
N ASP A 183 3.10 -13.30 25.58
CA ASP A 183 1.97 -12.95 26.43
C ASP A 183 0.93 -12.16 25.62
N PRO A 184 -0.37 -12.32 25.94
CA PRO A 184 -1.46 -11.72 25.17
C PRO A 184 -1.28 -10.22 24.97
N MET A 185 -1.56 -9.74 23.78
CA MET A 185 -1.60 -8.33 23.35
C MET A 185 -0.27 -7.56 23.38
N ILE A 186 0.86 -8.14 23.88
CA ILE A 186 2.15 -7.45 23.86
C ILE A 186 2.62 -7.17 22.43
N PRO A 187 2.66 -8.17 21.51
CA PRO A 187 3.05 -7.90 20.12
C PRO A 187 2.11 -6.95 19.39
N ASP A 188 0.81 -7.01 19.71
CA ASP A 188 -0.20 -6.13 19.12
C ASP A 188 0.02 -4.66 19.54
N ALA A 189 0.29 -4.42 20.83
CA ALA A 189 0.64 -3.11 21.35
C ALA A 189 1.96 -2.58 20.73
N GLU A 190 2.96 -3.45 20.56
CA GLU A 190 4.22 -3.08 19.90
C GLU A 190 4.01 -2.63 18.46
N CYS A 191 3.18 -3.33 17.67
CA CYS A 191 2.84 -2.91 16.31
C CYS A 191 2.20 -1.53 16.27
N LEU A 192 1.27 -1.22 17.19
CA LEU A 192 0.64 0.10 17.29
C LEU A 192 1.65 1.18 17.70
N LYS A 193 2.58 0.86 18.60
CA LYS A 193 3.67 1.76 19.00
C LYS A 193 4.57 2.09 17.81
N ILE A 194 4.96 1.11 17.01
CA ILE A 194 5.76 1.29 15.79
C ILE A 194 5.07 2.25 14.81
N ILE A 195 3.77 2.07 14.56
CA ILE A 195 3.00 2.97 13.70
C ILE A 195 3.05 4.41 14.24
N CYS A 196 2.81 4.61 15.53
CA CYS A 196 2.89 5.93 16.16
C CYS A 196 4.29 6.56 16.03
N GLU A 197 5.34 5.80 16.25
CA GLU A 197 6.73 6.28 16.15
C GLU A 197 7.07 6.72 14.72
N ILE A 198 6.72 5.92 13.71
CA ILE A 198 6.98 6.22 12.29
C ILE A 198 6.22 7.47 11.87
N LEU A 199 4.90 7.53 12.12
CA LEU A 199 4.07 8.66 11.70
C LEU A 199 4.47 9.96 12.40
N SER A 200 4.85 9.89 13.69
CA SER A 200 5.36 11.04 14.45
C SER A 200 6.72 11.51 13.90
N ALA A 201 7.64 10.59 13.62
CA ALA A 201 8.96 10.92 13.08
C ALA A 201 8.90 11.55 11.66
N LEU A 202 7.93 11.11 10.85
CA LEU A 202 7.69 11.66 9.51
C LEU A 202 6.98 13.02 9.53
N GLN A 203 6.44 13.44 10.68
CA GLN A 203 5.77 14.74 10.87
C GLN A 203 4.68 15.03 9.82
N LEU A 204 3.90 14.02 9.46
CA LEU A 204 2.89 14.13 8.39
C LEU A 204 1.65 14.95 8.79
N GLY A 205 1.52 15.36 10.05
CA GLY A 205 0.36 16.01 10.68
C GLY A 205 -0.27 15.11 11.71
N ASP A 206 -1.45 15.49 12.17
CA ASP A 206 -2.19 14.70 13.14
C ASP A 206 -2.72 13.41 12.52
N PHE A 207 -2.73 12.36 13.29
CA PHE A 207 -3.21 11.04 12.86
C PHE A 207 -3.99 10.36 13.99
N LEU A 208 -4.82 9.41 13.58
CA LEU A 208 -5.59 8.55 14.46
C LEU A 208 -5.41 7.10 14.02
N ILE A 209 -5.26 6.19 14.97
CA ILE A 209 -5.24 4.76 14.71
C ILE A 209 -6.56 4.17 15.20
N LYS A 210 -7.36 3.69 14.28
CA LYS A 210 -8.58 2.93 14.56
C LYS A 210 -8.19 1.49 14.87
N VAL A 211 -8.76 0.92 15.92
CA VAL A 211 -8.59 -0.49 16.30
C VAL A 211 -9.95 -1.17 16.42
N ASN A 212 -10.00 -2.44 16.08
CA ASN A 212 -11.13 -3.33 16.31
C ASN A 212 -10.61 -4.76 16.50
N ASP A 213 -11.49 -5.72 16.67
CA ASP A 213 -11.15 -7.15 16.73
C ASP A 213 -12.12 -7.96 15.89
N ARG A 214 -11.59 -8.89 15.10
CA ARG A 214 -12.40 -9.74 14.23
C ARG A 214 -13.45 -10.54 15.00
N ARG A 215 -13.13 -10.99 16.20
CA ARG A 215 -14.06 -11.74 17.06
C ARG A 215 -15.23 -10.88 17.54
N ILE A 216 -15.00 -9.58 17.77
CA ILE A 216 -16.05 -8.62 18.11
C ILE A 216 -16.98 -8.43 16.92
N LEU A 217 -16.44 -8.28 15.70
CA LEU A 217 -17.23 -8.16 14.49
C LEU A 217 -18.11 -9.41 14.26
N ASP A 218 -17.52 -10.59 14.33
CA ASP A 218 -18.22 -11.85 14.13
C ASP A 218 -19.29 -12.05 15.23
N GLY A 219 -18.97 -11.72 16.48
CA GLY A 219 -19.94 -11.74 17.60
C GLY A 219 -21.06 -10.72 17.42
N MET A 220 -20.76 -9.51 16.95
CA MET A 220 -21.75 -8.48 16.65
C MET A 220 -22.70 -8.95 15.53
N PHE A 221 -22.19 -9.51 14.45
CA PHE A 221 -23.02 -10.04 13.38
C PHE A 221 -23.93 -11.18 13.87
N ASN A 222 -23.39 -12.06 14.71
CA ASN A 222 -24.15 -13.16 15.29
C ASN A 222 -25.31 -12.66 16.16
N VAL A 223 -25.05 -11.71 17.08
CA VAL A 223 -26.12 -11.18 17.97
C VAL A 223 -27.13 -10.31 17.24
N CYS A 224 -26.77 -9.74 16.08
CA CYS A 224 -27.69 -9.04 15.19
C CYS A 224 -28.54 -9.97 14.34
N GLY A 225 -28.23 -11.28 14.29
CA GLY A 225 -28.98 -12.28 13.52
C GLY A 225 -28.49 -12.44 12.09
N VAL A 226 -27.26 -12.07 11.76
CA VAL A 226 -26.65 -12.36 10.45
C VAL A 226 -26.35 -13.86 10.36
N PRO A 227 -26.74 -14.56 9.28
CA PRO A 227 -26.34 -15.95 9.06
C PRO A 227 -24.83 -16.07 8.89
N ASP A 228 -24.21 -17.10 9.47
CA ASP A 228 -22.75 -17.33 9.41
C ASP A 228 -22.21 -17.32 7.97
N SER A 229 -22.97 -17.87 7.02
CA SER A 229 -22.64 -17.90 5.60
C SER A 229 -22.52 -16.51 4.97
N LYS A 230 -23.08 -15.48 5.59
CA LYS A 230 -23.06 -14.08 5.11
C LYS A 230 -22.06 -13.19 5.85
N PHE A 231 -21.41 -13.65 6.91
CA PHE A 231 -20.48 -12.84 7.71
C PHE A 231 -19.44 -12.11 6.85
N ARG A 232 -18.78 -12.83 5.94
CA ARG A 232 -17.76 -12.26 5.04
C ARG A 232 -18.31 -11.17 4.12
N THR A 233 -19.46 -11.45 3.50
CA THR A 233 -20.08 -10.50 2.56
C THR A 233 -20.60 -9.25 3.27
N ILE A 234 -21.15 -9.39 4.46
CA ILE A 234 -21.61 -8.26 5.28
C ILE A 234 -20.41 -7.48 5.84
N CYS A 235 -19.34 -8.14 6.28
CA CYS A 235 -18.10 -7.51 6.68
C CYS A 235 -17.51 -6.65 5.54
N SER A 236 -17.53 -7.16 4.30
CA SER A 236 -17.12 -6.40 3.11
C SER A 236 -17.99 -5.18 2.82
N SER A 237 -19.27 -5.20 3.15
CA SER A 237 -20.14 -4.03 3.04
C SER A 237 -19.85 -3.01 4.13
N VAL A 238 -19.64 -3.44 5.36
CA VAL A 238 -19.28 -2.56 6.49
C VAL A 238 -17.93 -1.86 6.24
N ASP A 239 -16.97 -2.55 5.64
CA ASP A 239 -15.65 -1.97 5.28
C ASP A 239 -15.74 -0.77 4.32
N LYS A 240 -16.86 -0.61 3.62
CA LYS A 240 -17.09 0.53 2.72
C LYS A 240 -17.54 1.80 3.44
N LEU A 241 -17.83 1.74 4.75
CA LEU A 241 -18.25 2.90 5.55
C LEU A 241 -17.19 4.01 5.62
N ASP A 242 -15.93 3.72 5.29
CA ASP A 242 -14.87 4.72 5.14
C ASP A 242 -15.07 5.63 3.91
N LYS A 243 -15.91 5.22 2.94
CA LYS A 243 -16.11 5.88 1.63
C LYS A 243 -17.57 6.12 1.26
N MET A 244 -18.48 5.41 1.87
CA MET A 244 -19.90 5.43 1.54
C MET A 244 -20.74 5.82 2.75
N SER A 245 -21.91 6.40 2.50
CA SER A 245 -22.86 6.70 3.56
C SER A 245 -23.44 5.42 4.18
N TRP A 246 -23.95 5.52 5.41
CA TRP A 246 -24.63 4.40 6.03
C TRP A 246 -25.84 3.92 5.20
N GLU A 247 -26.58 4.83 4.60
CA GLU A 247 -27.75 4.50 3.78
C GLU A 247 -27.35 3.67 2.55
N ASP A 248 -26.25 4.04 1.88
CA ASP A 248 -25.76 3.28 0.73
C ASP A 248 -25.28 1.88 1.13
N VAL A 249 -24.56 1.78 2.25
CA VAL A 249 -24.09 0.49 2.78
C VAL A 249 -25.25 -0.38 3.24
N LYS A 250 -26.25 0.20 3.90
CA LYS A 250 -27.47 -0.50 4.30
C LYS A 250 -28.23 -1.03 3.06
N ASN A 251 -28.39 -0.20 2.03
CA ASN A 251 -29.05 -0.62 0.79
C ASN A 251 -28.30 -1.78 0.12
N GLU A 252 -26.95 -1.73 0.07
CA GLU A 252 -26.16 -2.85 -0.45
C GLU A 252 -26.40 -4.14 0.36
N MET A 253 -26.39 -4.05 1.70
CA MET A 253 -26.63 -5.23 2.55
C MET A 253 -28.01 -5.82 2.35
N VAL A 254 -29.04 -5.00 2.18
CA VAL A 254 -30.44 -5.45 2.01
C VAL A 254 -30.69 -5.94 0.59
N GLU A 255 -30.45 -5.06 -0.41
CA GLU A 255 -30.86 -5.31 -1.80
C GLU A 255 -29.91 -6.28 -2.53
N GLU A 256 -28.60 -6.15 -2.32
CA GLU A 256 -27.62 -6.97 -3.05
C GLU A 256 -27.22 -8.24 -2.27
N LYS A 257 -27.09 -8.14 -0.93
CA LYS A 257 -26.66 -9.28 -0.10
C LYS A 257 -27.83 -10.04 0.54
N GLY A 258 -29.06 -9.53 0.38
CA GLY A 258 -30.29 -10.18 0.85
C GLY A 258 -30.36 -10.31 2.38
N LEU A 259 -29.90 -9.27 3.10
CA LEU A 259 -30.02 -9.18 4.55
C LEU A 259 -31.38 -8.56 4.92
N ALA A 260 -32.02 -9.03 5.99
CA ALA A 260 -33.22 -8.39 6.49
C ALA A 260 -32.96 -6.95 6.96
N SER A 261 -33.85 -6.02 6.64
CA SER A 261 -33.67 -4.60 6.96
C SER A 261 -33.48 -4.35 8.46
N GLU A 262 -34.23 -5.07 9.30
CA GLU A 262 -34.15 -4.99 10.76
C GLU A 262 -32.77 -5.43 11.28
N VAL A 263 -32.19 -6.46 10.66
CA VAL A 263 -30.83 -6.93 10.99
C VAL A 263 -29.80 -5.87 10.59
N ALA A 264 -29.95 -5.25 9.42
CA ALA A 264 -29.08 -4.14 8.99
C ALA A 264 -29.17 -2.96 9.97
N ASP A 265 -30.35 -2.60 10.47
CA ASP A 265 -30.51 -1.53 11.45
C ASP A 265 -29.83 -1.84 12.79
N LEU A 266 -29.87 -3.09 13.25
CA LEU A 266 -29.13 -3.52 14.44
C LEU A 266 -27.62 -3.38 14.24
N ILE A 267 -27.09 -3.79 13.07
CA ILE A 267 -25.68 -3.59 12.72
C ILE A 267 -25.35 -2.10 12.74
N GLY A 268 -26.21 -1.26 12.14
CA GLY A 268 -26.04 0.20 12.10
C GLY A 268 -25.94 0.85 13.48
N ALA A 269 -26.62 0.32 14.47
CA ALA A 269 -26.53 0.80 15.85
C ALA A 269 -25.15 0.55 16.48
N TYR A 270 -24.50 -0.56 16.13
CA TYR A 270 -23.15 -0.89 16.61
C TYR A 270 -22.05 -0.16 15.82
N VAL A 271 -22.09 -0.22 14.51
CA VAL A 271 -20.99 0.30 13.66
C VAL A 271 -20.83 1.84 13.70
N LYS A 272 -21.79 2.55 14.26
CA LYS A 272 -21.69 4.00 14.53
C LYS A 272 -20.90 4.32 15.80
N GLN A 273 -20.61 3.31 16.62
CA GLN A 273 -19.93 3.51 17.90
C GLN A 273 -18.42 3.50 17.72
N HIS A 274 -17.78 4.52 18.29
CA HIS A 274 -16.33 4.64 18.37
C HIS A 274 -15.96 5.37 19.68
N GLY A 275 -14.76 5.11 20.20
CA GLY A 275 -14.33 5.72 21.45
C GLY A 275 -13.04 5.09 22.00
N GLY A 276 -12.75 5.41 23.26
CA GLY A 276 -11.62 4.84 24.00
C GLY A 276 -11.99 3.60 24.80
N VAL A 277 -11.22 3.35 25.87
CA VAL A 277 -11.45 2.20 26.76
C VAL A 277 -12.84 2.21 27.41
N SER A 278 -13.43 3.36 27.62
CA SER A 278 -14.79 3.48 28.16
C SER A 278 -15.84 2.80 27.27
N LEU A 279 -15.66 2.85 25.94
CA LEU A 279 -16.54 2.13 25.03
C LEU A 279 -16.35 0.61 25.15
N VAL A 280 -15.13 0.14 25.32
CA VAL A 280 -14.84 -1.29 25.56
C VAL A 280 -15.57 -1.74 26.84
N GLU A 281 -15.48 -0.98 27.92
CA GLU A 281 -16.15 -1.28 29.19
C GLU A 281 -17.69 -1.26 29.06
N GLN A 282 -18.22 -0.30 28.31
CA GLN A 282 -19.65 -0.25 27.99
C GLN A 282 -20.11 -1.49 27.24
N LEU A 283 -19.37 -1.93 26.21
CA LEU A 283 -19.75 -3.09 25.42
C LEU A 283 -19.56 -4.43 26.17
N LEU A 284 -18.63 -4.50 27.12
CA LEU A 284 -18.52 -5.63 28.06
C LEU A 284 -19.77 -5.82 28.91
N GLN A 285 -20.56 -4.77 29.09
CA GLN A 285 -21.84 -4.79 29.83
C GLN A 285 -23.06 -4.80 28.90
N ASP A 286 -22.86 -4.78 27.58
CA ASP A 286 -23.96 -4.85 26.62
C ASP A 286 -24.72 -6.18 26.78
N PRO A 287 -26.07 -6.18 26.91
CA PRO A 287 -26.84 -7.37 27.25
C PRO A 287 -26.74 -8.50 26.22
N LYS A 288 -26.45 -8.16 24.96
CA LYS A 288 -26.34 -9.14 23.85
C LYS A 288 -24.88 -9.54 23.62
N LEU A 289 -23.98 -8.58 23.46
CA LEU A 289 -22.56 -8.84 23.20
C LEU A 289 -21.87 -9.58 24.34
N SER A 290 -22.19 -9.27 25.59
CA SER A 290 -21.62 -9.92 26.77
C SER A 290 -21.96 -11.42 26.88
N GLN A 291 -23.00 -11.87 26.18
CA GLN A 291 -23.37 -13.29 26.11
C GLN A 291 -22.72 -14.03 24.94
N ASN A 292 -22.12 -13.30 23.99
CA ASN A 292 -21.40 -13.91 22.87
C ASN A 292 -19.94 -14.12 23.26
N LYS A 293 -19.51 -15.39 23.30
CA LYS A 293 -18.17 -15.79 23.75
C LYS A 293 -17.06 -15.11 22.93
N LEU A 294 -17.18 -15.07 21.59
CA LEU A 294 -16.17 -14.47 20.72
C LEU A 294 -16.05 -12.96 20.96
N ALA A 295 -17.19 -12.26 21.04
CA ALA A 295 -17.19 -10.83 21.33
C ALA A 295 -16.59 -10.54 22.71
N LEU A 296 -16.92 -11.35 23.73
CA LEU A 296 -16.42 -11.19 25.08
C LEU A 296 -14.89 -11.39 25.15
N GLU A 297 -14.36 -12.40 24.48
CA GLU A 297 -12.91 -12.64 24.36
C GLU A 297 -12.22 -11.46 23.65
N GLY A 298 -12.75 -10.99 22.53
CA GLY A 298 -12.20 -9.85 21.78
C GLY A 298 -12.22 -8.54 22.59
N LEU A 299 -13.32 -8.27 23.30
CA LEU A 299 -13.43 -7.10 24.18
C LEU A 299 -12.46 -7.17 25.36
N GLY A 300 -12.24 -8.35 25.94
CA GLY A 300 -11.27 -8.58 27.00
C GLY A 300 -9.84 -8.29 26.52
N ASP A 301 -9.49 -8.77 25.34
CA ASP A 301 -8.18 -8.50 24.73
C ASP A 301 -8.00 -7.02 24.37
N LEU A 302 -9.02 -6.35 23.86
CA LEU A 302 -8.96 -4.91 23.61
C LEU A 302 -8.78 -4.11 24.92
N LYS A 303 -9.44 -4.50 26.01
CA LYS A 303 -9.23 -3.85 27.31
C LYS A 303 -7.77 -3.94 27.74
N LEU A 304 -7.19 -5.14 27.69
CA LEU A 304 -5.78 -5.37 28.00
C LEU A 304 -4.85 -4.58 27.05
N LEU A 305 -5.18 -4.54 25.77
CA LEU A 305 -4.46 -3.74 24.78
C LEU A 305 -4.43 -2.26 25.19
N PHE A 306 -5.56 -1.66 25.57
CA PHE A 306 -5.61 -0.25 25.99
C PHE A 306 -4.79 0.00 27.27
N GLU A 307 -4.70 -0.95 28.18
CA GLU A 307 -3.82 -0.87 29.35
C GLU A 307 -2.35 -0.75 28.91
N TYR A 308 -1.89 -1.60 27.97
CA TYR A 308 -0.53 -1.55 27.43
C TYR A 308 -0.27 -0.27 26.61
N LEU A 309 -1.24 0.19 25.82
CA LEU A 309 -1.12 1.44 25.07
C LEU A 309 -0.99 2.66 25.98
N THR A 310 -1.60 2.60 27.16
CA THR A 310 -1.45 3.63 28.23
C THR A 310 -0.02 3.60 28.77
N LEU A 311 0.54 2.42 29.04
CA LEU A 311 1.93 2.28 29.47
C LEU A 311 2.93 2.77 28.38
N PHE A 312 2.59 2.59 27.12
CA PHE A 312 3.40 3.07 25.97
C PHE A 312 3.20 4.57 25.67
N GLY A 313 2.25 5.23 26.33
CA GLY A 313 1.99 6.67 26.17
C GLY A 313 1.40 7.06 24.82
N ILE A 314 0.59 6.19 24.21
CA ILE A 314 0.02 6.43 22.87
C ILE A 314 -1.52 6.35 22.81
N THR A 315 -2.18 6.20 23.94
CA THR A 315 -3.64 5.99 24.02
C THR A 315 -4.43 7.12 23.34
N GLU A 316 -3.96 8.35 23.40
CA GLU A 316 -4.62 9.50 22.75
C GLU A 316 -4.65 9.44 21.23
N LYS A 317 -3.78 8.62 20.62
CA LYS A 317 -3.74 8.38 19.16
C LYS A 317 -4.59 7.19 18.75
N ILE A 318 -5.23 6.48 19.66
CA ILE A 318 -5.94 5.23 19.41
C ILE A 318 -7.43 5.41 19.66
N THR A 319 -8.26 4.91 18.76
CA THR A 319 -9.71 4.82 18.93
C THR A 319 -10.22 3.42 18.62
N PHE A 320 -11.03 2.86 19.47
CA PHE A 320 -11.82 1.68 19.16
C PHE A 320 -12.96 2.09 18.24
N ASP A 321 -13.07 1.47 17.08
CA ASP A 321 -14.03 1.81 16.02
C ASP A 321 -14.70 0.55 15.49
N LEU A 322 -15.97 0.36 15.82
CA LEU A 322 -16.74 -0.82 15.40
C LEU A 322 -17.06 -0.84 13.90
N SER A 323 -16.86 0.27 13.19
CA SER A 323 -16.97 0.31 11.72
C SER A 323 -15.73 -0.23 11.01
N LEU A 324 -14.60 -0.36 11.71
CA LEU A 324 -13.39 -0.91 11.13
C LEU A 324 -13.56 -2.41 10.88
N ALA A 325 -13.77 -2.77 9.63
CA ALA A 325 -13.98 -4.13 9.16
C ALA A 325 -13.06 -4.41 7.98
N ARG A 326 -11.86 -4.87 8.23
CA ARG A 326 -10.90 -5.15 7.15
C ARG A 326 -11.29 -6.41 6.38
N GLY A 327 -11.36 -6.27 5.03
CA GLY A 327 -11.84 -7.31 4.12
C GLY A 327 -10.88 -8.47 3.85
N LEU A 328 -9.72 -8.58 4.52
CA LEU A 328 -8.79 -9.69 4.34
C LEU A 328 -9.19 -10.89 5.22
N ASP A 329 -9.41 -12.02 4.59
CA ASP A 329 -9.98 -13.21 5.22
C ASP A 329 -9.08 -13.88 6.27
N TYR A 330 -7.79 -13.53 6.31
CA TYR A 330 -6.83 -14.18 7.20
C TYR A 330 -6.71 -13.56 8.60
N TYR A 331 -7.32 -12.41 8.88
CA TYR A 331 -7.28 -11.82 10.22
C TYR A 331 -8.14 -12.61 11.21
N THR A 332 -7.58 -12.87 12.40
CA THR A 332 -8.19 -13.72 13.44
C THR A 332 -8.40 -13.02 14.78
N GLY A 333 -7.92 -11.82 14.95
CA GLY A 333 -7.96 -11.06 16.20
C GLY A 333 -7.99 -9.56 15.94
N VAL A 334 -7.16 -8.82 16.67
CA VAL A 334 -7.05 -7.37 16.53
C VAL A 334 -6.71 -6.96 15.11
N ILE A 335 -7.40 -5.93 14.63
CA ILE A 335 -7.17 -5.25 13.36
C ILE A 335 -7.04 -3.76 13.62
N TYR A 336 -6.25 -3.06 12.81
CA TYR A 336 -6.03 -1.64 12.96
C TYR A 336 -5.70 -0.94 11.64
N GLU A 337 -5.98 0.36 11.62
CA GLU A 337 -5.75 1.23 10.48
C GLU A 337 -5.40 2.64 10.96
N ALA A 338 -4.29 3.18 10.48
CA ALA A 338 -3.89 4.54 10.76
C ALA A 338 -4.33 5.47 9.63
N VAL A 339 -5.02 6.54 10.00
CA VAL A 339 -5.50 7.57 9.09
C VAL A 339 -4.93 8.92 9.48
N LEU A 340 -4.54 9.72 8.48
CA LEU A 340 -4.14 11.10 8.72
C LEU A 340 -5.39 11.96 8.86
N LEU A 341 -5.41 12.82 9.87
CA LEU A 341 -6.48 13.78 10.09
C LEU A 341 -6.26 14.98 9.16
N GLN A 342 -7.33 15.47 8.53
CA GLN A 342 -7.24 16.62 7.66
C GLN A 342 -6.87 17.85 8.48
N THR A 343 -5.75 18.49 8.16
CA THR A 343 -5.53 19.88 8.56
C THR A 343 -6.48 20.75 7.72
N PRO A 344 -7.20 21.73 8.32
CA PRO A 344 -8.05 22.64 7.54
C PRO A 344 -7.19 23.33 6.49
N THR A 345 -7.44 23.04 5.20
CA THR A 345 -6.78 23.70 4.08
C THR A 345 -7.21 25.16 4.00
N ARG A 346 -6.28 26.02 3.58
CA ARG A 346 -6.62 27.40 3.18
C ARG A 346 -7.70 27.37 2.12
N GLN A 347 -8.65 28.31 2.18
CA GLN A 347 -9.78 28.41 1.23
C GLN A 347 -9.28 28.28 -0.22
N GLY A 348 -9.75 27.26 -0.92
CA GLY A 348 -9.60 27.09 -2.37
C GLY A 348 -8.86 25.84 -2.86
N GLU A 349 -8.27 25.03 -1.97
CA GLU A 349 -7.67 23.74 -2.39
C GLU A 349 -8.64 22.59 -2.08
N GLU A 350 -8.85 21.71 -3.06
CA GLU A 350 -9.60 20.48 -2.81
C GLU A 350 -8.88 19.67 -1.71
N PRO A 351 -9.59 19.26 -0.63
CA PRO A 351 -8.99 18.48 0.41
C PRO A 351 -8.49 17.17 -0.19
N LEU A 352 -7.18 16.94 -0.15
CA LEU A 352 -6.60 15.63 -0.39
C LEU A 352 -7.23 14.68 0.63
N GLY A 353 -8.14 13.85 0.17
CA GLY A 353 -8.72 12.79 0.97
C GLY A 353 -7.59 11.83 1.37
N VAL A 354 -6.97 12.10 2.49
CA VAL A 354 -5.86 11.31 3.01
C VAL A 354 -6.49 10.08 3.64
N GLY A 355 -6.53 9.00 2.89
CA GLY A 355 -6.98 7.71 3.40
C GLY A 355 -5.92 7.04 4.29
N SER A 356 -6.10 5.76 4.56
CA SER A 356 -5.20 4.91 5.32
C SER A 356 -3.74 5.02 4.86
N VAL A 357 -2.82 5.23 5.81
CA VAL A 357 -1.37 5.29 5.57
C VAL A 357 -0.64 4.09 6.17
N ALA A 358 -1.25 3.40 7.13
CA ALA A 358 -0.74 2.15 7.68
C ALA A 358 -1.91 1.28 8.13
N ALA A 359 -1.73 -0.02 8.08
CA ALA A 359 -2.75 -0.96 8.51
C ALA A 359 -2.14 -2.31 8.87
N GLY A 360 -2.87 -3.11 9.64
CA GLY A 360 -2.40 -4.42 10.03
C GLY A 360 -3.39 -5.19 10.89
N GLY A 361 -2.89 -6.22 11.54
CA GLY A 361 -3.68 -7.04 12.45
C GLY A 361 -3.04 -8.39 12.74
N ARG A 362 -3.76 -9.20 13.54
CA ARG A 362 -3.37 -10.55 13.96
C ARG A 362 -3.92 -11.61 13.00
N TYR A 363 -3.07 -12.55 12.60
CA TYR A 363 -3.41 -13.60 11.64
C TYR A 363 -2.83 -14.97 12.03
N ASP A 364 -3.27 -15.51 13.15
CA ASP A 364 -2.71 -16.72 13.79
C ASP A 364 -2.93 -18.01 12.98
N GLY A 365 -3.91 -18.03 12.08
CA GLY A 365 -4.24 -19.21 11.28
C GLY A 365 -3.46 -19.34 9.96
N LEU A 366 -2.86 -18.26 9.47
CA LEU A 366 -2.37 -18.21 8.09
C LEU A 366 -1.18 -19.15 7.85
N VAL A 367 -0.22 -19.23 8.78
CA VAL A 367 0.94 -20.16 8.67
C VAL A 367 0.48 -21.60 8.60
N GLY A 368 -0.54 -21.99 9.40
CA GLY A 368 -1.09 -23.34 9.40
C GLY A 368 -1.69 -23.78 8.07
N MET A 369 -2.08 -22.85 7.20
CA MET A 369 -2.57 -23.16 5.84
C MET A 369 -1.46 -23.68 4.92
N PHE A 370 -0.21 -23.39 5.22
CA PHE A 370 0.98 -23.84 4.47
C PHE A 370 1.73 -24.98 5.15
N ASP A 371 1.52 -25.21 6.44
CA ASP A 371 2.18 -26.29 7.17
C ASP A 371 1.48 -27.63 6.91
N PRO A 372 2.19 -28.67 6.44
CA PRO A 372 1.58 -29.98 6.16
C PRO A 372 0.91 -30.65 7.37
N LYS A 373 1.28 -30.27 8.58
CA LYS A 373 0.70 -30.73 9.84
C LYS A 373 -0.31 -29.75 10.44
N GLY A 374 -0.60 -28.65 9.74
CA GLY A 374 -1.51 -27.60 10.20
C GLY A 374 -1.02 -26.85 11.45
N ARG A 375 0.30 -26.81 11.71
CA ARG A 375 0.86 -26.12 12.88
C ARG A 375 0.62 -24.62 12.76
N LYS A 376 -0.06 -24.08 13.76
CA LYS A 376 -0.31 -22.63 13.84
C LYS A 376 0.90 -21.94 14.49
N VAL A 377 1.27 -20.82 13.93
CA VAL A 377 2.22 -19.86 14.51
C VAL A 377 1.49 -18.55 14.68
N PRO A 378 1.27 -18.06 15.92
CA PRO A 378 0.64 -16.78 16.13
C PRO A 378 1.44 -15.67 15.47
N CYS A 379 0.77 -14.83 14.70
CA CYS A 379 1.39 -13.74 13.96
C CYS A 379 0.56 -12.46 14.08
N VAL A 380 1.23 -11.34 14.25
CA VAL A 380 0.66 -10.00 14.13
C VAL A 380 1.62 -9.12 13.37
N GLY A 381 1.12 -8.21 12.55
CA GLY A 381 1.99 -7.35 11.76
C GLY A 381 1.30 -6.10 11.25
N LEU A 382 2.11 -5.22 10.71
CA LEU A 382 1.68 -3.96 10.11
C LEU A 382 2.32 -3.77 8.73
N SER A 383 1.65 -2.99 7.90
CA SER A 383 2.15 -2.52 6.62
C SER A 383 2.01 -1.01 6.53
N ILE A 384 3.10 -0.33 6.22
CA ILE A 384 3.10 1.12 5.96
C ILE A 384 2.90 1.35 4.46
N GLY A 385 1.86 2.08 4.10
CA GLY A 385 1.53 2.45 2.72
C GLY A 385 2.31 3.69 2.26
N VAL A 386 3.56 3.52 1.88
CA VAL A 386 4.51 4.61 1.66
C VAL A 386 4.17 5.51 0.47
N GLU A 387 3.40 5.07 -0.52
CA GLU A 387 3.13 5.88 -1.71
C GLU A 387 2.32 7.15 -1.40
N ARG A 388 1.38 7.06 -0.45
CA ARG A 388 0.65 8.23 0.05
C ARG A 388 1.55 9.15 0.86
N ILE A 389 2.41 8.57 1.68
CA ILE A 389 3.41 9.31 2.47
C ILE A 389 4.31 10.10 1.54
N PHE A 390 4.85 9.48 0.49
CA PHE A 390 5.66 10.16 -0.51
C PHE A 390 4.93 11.31 -1.18
N SER A 391 3.68 11.11 -1.59
CA SER A 391 2.89 12.18 -2.22
C SER A 391 2.74 13.40 -1.30
N ILE A 392 2.50 13.19 0.00
CA ILE A 392 2.37 14.27 0.98
C ILE A 392 3.72 14.97 1.20
N VAL A 393 4.79 14.22 1.35
CA VAL A 393 6.14 14.78 1.56
C VAL A 393 6.61 15.55 0.32
N GLU A 394 6.40 15.01 -0.89
CA GLU A 394 6.70 15.68 -2.15
C GLU A 394 5.97 17.04 -2.26
N GLN A 395 4.67 17.07 -2.01
CA GLN A 395 3.88 18.31 -2.06
C GLN A 395 4.35 19.34 -1.04
N ARG A 396 4.69 18.94 0.18
CA ARG A 396 5.23 19.85 1.19
C ARG A 396 6.56 20.44 0.78
N MET A 397 7.45 19.63 0.22
CA MET A 397 8.75 20.08 -0.27
C MET A 397 8.62 21.02 -1.48
N GLU A 398 7.64 20.79 -2.34
CA GLU A 398 7.31 21.71 -3.44
C GLU A 398 6.78 23.05 -2.91
N ALA A 399 5.89 23.01 -1.93
CA ALA A 399 5.31 24.20 -1.32
C ALA A 399 6.32 25.03 -0.52
N SER A 400 7.34 24.39 0.08
CA SER A 400 8.41 25.09 0.84
C SER A 400 9.57 25.58 -0.01
N GLU A 401 9.56 25.32 -1.33
CA GLU A 401 10.69 25.57 -2.25
C GLU A 401 12.02 24.96 -1.77
N GLU A 402 11.95 23.91 -0.95
CA GLU A 402 13.12 23.26 -0.37
C GLU A 402 13.98 22.63 -1.46
N LYS A 403 15.26 22.98 -1.49
CA LYS A 403 16.23 22.41 -2.41
C LYS A 403 16.64 21.02 -1.94
N VAL A 404 16.21 19.99 -2.68
CA VAL A 404 16.58 18.61 -2.40
C VAL A 404 17.91 18.29 -3.04
N ARG A 405 18.85 17.85 -2.23
CA ARG A 405 20.13 17.34 -2.71
C ARG A 405 19.96 15.92 -3.25
N THR A 406 20.29 15.73 -4.52
CA THR A 406 20.12 14.45 -5.23
C THR A 406 21.37 13.58 -5.28
N THR A 407 22.51 14.10 -4.80
CA THR A 407 23.77 13.38 -4.73
C THR A 407 24.45 13.64 -3.38
N GLU A 408 25.17 12.65 -2.89
CA GLU A 408 25.95 12.79 -1.65
C GLU A 408 27.39 13.20 -1.91
N THR A 409 27.72 13.68 -3.11
CA THR A 409 29.06 14.14 -3.47
C THR A 409 29.58 15.19 -2.49
N GLN A 410 30.73 14.95 -1.88
CA GLN A 410 31.39 15.86 -0.94
C GLN A 410 32.41 16.76 -1.65
N VAL A 411 33.10 16.20 -2.64
CA VAL A 411 34.19 16.86 -3.35
C VAL A 411 33.99 16.81 -4.86
N LEU A 412 34.18 17.91 -5.54
CA LEU A 412 34.26 17.98 -6.99
C LEU A 412 35.72 18.23 -7.39
N VAL A 413 36.36 17.28 -8.06
CA VAL A 413 37.72 17.46 -8.60
C VAL A 413 37.65 18.03 -10.00
N ALA A 414 38.12 19.29 -10.14
CA ALA A 414 38.13 20.00 -11.39
C ALA A 414 39.53 20.59 -11.67
N ALA A 415 39.83 20.97 -12.91
CA ALA A 415 41.07 21.64 -13.28
C ALA A 415 40.77 22.86 -14.14
N ALA A 416 41.39 23.97 -13.79
CA ALA A 416 41.37 25.20 -14.59
C ALA A 416 42.32 25.12 -15.81
N GLN A 417 43.32 24.25 -15.74
CA GLN A 417 44.31 24.06 -16.80
C GLN A 417 43.99 22.83 -17.64
N LYS A 418 44.36 22.87 -18.92
CA LYS A 418 44.28 21.73 -19.83
C LYS A 418 45.38 20.70 -19.51
N LYS A 419 45.12 19.41 -19.86
CA LYS A 419 46.08 18.30 -19.75
C LYS A 419 46.38 17.81 -18.31
N LEU A 420 45.52 18.05 -17.33
CA LEU A 420 45.66 17.54 -15.95
C LEU A 420 44.73 16.36 -15.67
N LEU A 421 44.39 15.60 -16.69
CA LEU A 421 43.43 14.48 -16.51
C LEU A 421 44.01 13.37 -15.62
N GLU A 422 45.28 13.01 -15.85
CA GLU A 422 45.92 11.93 -15.09
C GLU A 422 46.06 12.27 -13.60
N GLU A 423 46.46 13.49 -13.27
CA GLU A 423 46.56 13.97 -11.89
C GLU A 423 45.22 14.03 -11.20
N ARG A 424 44.18 14.46 -11.94
CA ARG A 424 42.78 14.44 -11.42
C ARG A 424 42.30 13.04 -11.13
N LEU A 425 42.58 12.10 -12.04
CA LEU A 425 42.18 10.69 -11.85
C LEU A 425 42.91 10.07 -10.66
N LYS A 426 44.22 10.34 -10.49
CA LYS A 426 44.97 9.88 -9.31
C LYS A 426 44.40 10.43 -8.02
N LEU A 427 44.13 11.75 -7.96
CA LEU A 427 43.52 12.38 -6.79
C LEU A 427 42.10 11.82 -6.49
N VAL A 428 41.30 11.62 -7.51
CA VAL A 428 39.96 11.04 -7.34
C VAL A 428 40.04 9.63 -6.79
N ALA A 429 40.96 8.80 -7.32
CA ALA A 429 41.18 7.45 -6.83
C ALA A 429 41.60 7.45 -5.34
N GLU A 430 42.56 8.30 -4.99
CA GLU A 430 43.02 8.44 -3.59
C GLU A 430 41.89 8.88 -2.64
N LEU A 431 41.03 9.79 -3.06
CA LEU A 431 39.90 10.24 -2.28
C LEU A 431 38.82 9.13 -2.12
N TRP A 432 38.53 8.37 -3.19
CA TRP A 432 37.63 7.24 -3.13
C TRP A 432 38.15 6.13 -2.20
N ASP A 433 39.46 5.81 -2.27
CA ASP A 433 40.10 4.82 -1.41
C ASP A 433 39.98 5.20 0.08
N ARG A 434 39.85 6.49 0.38
CA ARG A 434 39.59 7.01 1.73
C ARG A 434 38.12 7.16 2.08
N GLY A 435 37.22 6.65 1.23
CA GLY A 435 35.77 6.69 1.45
C GLY A 435 35.13 8.07 1.22
N ILE A 436 35.84 9.02 0.63
CA ILE A 436 35.31 10.36 0.31
C ILE A 436 34.47 10.30 -0.97
N LYS A 437 33.26 10.84 -0.92
CA LYS A 437 32.33 10.84 -2.06
C LYS A 437 32.72 11.93 -3.05
N VAL A 438 33.34 11.54 -4.16
CA VAL A 438 33.94 12.45 -5.17
C VAL A 438 33.23 12.29 -6.51
N ASP A 439 33.08 13.41 -7.21
CA ASP A 439 32.66 13.45 -8.60
C ASP A 439 33.72 14.08 -9.49
N ILE A 440 33.85 13.55 -10.72
CA ILE A 440 34.73 14.08 -11.76
C ILE A 440 33.92 14.24 -13.05
N ARG A 441 33.82 15.47 -13.55
CA ARG A 441 33.09 15.75 -14.79
C ARG A 441 33.95 16.52 -15.78
N LYS A 442 33.65 16.33 -17.06
CA LYS A 442 34.33 16.97 -18.17
C LYS A 442 33.79 18.37 -18.49
N GLU A 443 32.65 18.74 -17.90
CA GLU A 443 31.91 19.96 -18.26
C GLU A 443 32.57 21.25 -17.80
N ASN A 444 32.11 22.37 -18.36
CA ASN A 444 32.59 23.70 -18.06
C ASN A 444 32.50 23.97 -16.54
N LEU A 445 33.65 24.12 -15.89
CA LEU A 445 33.80 24.26 -14.45
C LEU A 445 32.90 25.36 -13.88
N VAL A 446 32.75 26.49 -14.58
CA VAL A 446 31.92 27.61 -14.12
C VAL A 446 30.45 27.26 -14.12
N GLU A 447 29.93 26.56 -15.14
CA GLU A 447 28.54 26.13 -15.20
C GLU A 447 28.24 25.05 -14.15
N GLU A 448 29.16 24.10 -13.97
CA GLU A 448 28.98 23.04 -12.96
C GLU A 448 29.05 23.61 -11.53
N ILE A 449 29.94 24.54 -11.25
CA ILE A 449 29.95 25.26 -9.95
C ILE A 449 28.64 26.01 -9.75
N ARG A 450 28.17 26.77 -10.73
CA ARG A 450 26.88 27.49 -10.64
C ARG A 450 25.71 26.52 -10.41
N ARG A 451 25.67 25.42 -11.14
CA ARG A 451 24.61 24.39 -10.99
C ARG A 451 24.62 23.80 -9.59
N ARG A 452 25.79 23.48 -9.04
CA ARG A 452 25.91 22.88 -7.71
C ARG A 452 25.71 23.90 -6.60
N THR A 453 26.24 25.08 -6.69
CA THR A 453 26.03 26.14 -5.69
C THR A 453 24.55 26.56 -5.63
N SER A 454 23.81 26.47 -6.75
CA SER A 454 22.36 26.68 -6.74
C SER A 454 21.61 25.58 -6.00
N GLN A 455 22.20 24.40 -5.78
CA GLN A 455 21.63 23.28 -5.02
C GLN A 455 21.97 23.32 -3.52
N TYR A 456 22.89 24.19 -3.08
CA TYR A 456 23.27 24.33 -1.68
C TYR A 456 22.64 25.57 -1.05
N PRO A 457 22.13 25.46 0.18
CA PRO A 457 21.72 26.65 0.93
C PRO A 457 22.91 27.58 1.16
N PRO A 458 22.72 28.92 1.13
CA PRO A 458 23.80 29.89 1.22
C PRO A 458 24.72 29.77 2.44
N HIS A 459 24.23 29.21 3.53
CA HIS A 459 25.00 29.04 4.78
C HIS A 459 26.01 27.88 4.79
N LEU A 460 26.04 27.06 3.74
CA LEU A 460 27.03 25.98 3.57
C LEU A 460 28.17 26.36 2.62
N LEU A 461 28.22 27.62 2.18
CA LEU A 461 29.23 28.13 1.24
C LEU A 461 30.36 28.98 1.93
N ASN A 462 30.37 29.01 3.28
CA ASN A 462 31.44 29.69 4.07
C ASN A 462 32.42 28.66 4.61
#